data_88a71015a91e7bfc35535d20ac1c445b
#
_entry.id   88a71015a91e7bfc35535d20ac1c445b
#
_cell.length_a   1.000
_cell.length_b   1.000
_cell.length_c   1.000
_cell.angle_alpha   90.00
_cell.angle_beta   90.00
_cell.angle_gamma   90.00
#
_symmetry.space_group_name_H-M   'P 1'
#
loop_
_entity.id
_entity.type
_entity.pdbx_description
1 polymer ?
#
loop_
_entity_poly.entity_id
_entity_poly.type
_entity_poly.pdbx_seq_one_letter_code
_entity_poly.pdbx_strand_id
1 'polypeptide(L)'
;MRLFGNIIALTTLLAGCSGTDPDNLRPWEDDGQTNGVASATKDYGAKLEQGKPYTVVRGDTLYSIAFRLGIDFRELAARNDIQPPYMIKVGQRLRTAKPAPQPVKKAPKVAVKTPPPPEKVKKSAPKQSKVTPVTKPSLQSQAPSASVNKSQSVSRWRWPSTGKVIRTFSSNRHKGIDIAGKRGDPVKAVAAGKVVYAGTGVTGYGSLLIIKHNETYLSAYGHNERLLVSENMKIEAGQQIATMGSSGTDTVKLHLELRRRGQPIDPLTVLPRRR
;
A
#
# COMPACT_ATOMS: atom_id res chain seq x y z
N MET A 1 -49.62 -25.86 67.12
CA MET A 1 -50.43 -27.09 66.67
C MET A 1 -50.19 -27.19 65.15
N ARG A 2 -49.30 -28.03 64.78
CA ARG A 2 -49.31 -29.06 63.73
C ARG A 2 -50.16 -28.72 62.51
N LEU A 3 -49.61 -28.75 61.25
CA LEU A 3 -49.44 -30.01 60.49
C LEU A 3 -48.58 -29.77 59.25
N PHE A 4 -47.77 -30.75 58.95
CA PHE A 4 -46.97 -30.96 57.74
C PHE A 4 -47.78 -31.16 56.49
N GLY A 5 -47.33 -30.75 55.31
CA GLY A 5 -47.85 -31.17 54.03
C GLY A 5 -46.74 -31.19 52.95
N ASN A 6 -46.17 -32.38 52.76
CA ASN A 6 -45.33 -32.73 51.64
C ASN A 6 -46.08 -32.59 50.31
N ILE A 7 -45.52 -31.92 49.31
CA ILE A 7 -46.00 -32.10 47.93
C ILE A 7 -44.79 -32.50 47.08
N ILE A 8 -44.97 -33.62 46.42
CA ILE A 8 -44.09 -34.37 45.56
C ILE A 8 -43.86 -33.59 44.27
N ALA A 9 -42.59 -33.46 43.89
CA ALA A 9 -42.19 -32.91 42.59
C ALA A 9 -42.42 -33.97 41.48
N LEU A 10 -43.19 -33.62 40.48
CA LEU A 10 -43.38 -34.39 39.25
C LEU A 10 -42.56 -33.81 38.14
N THR A 11 -41.46 -34.49 37.79
CA THR A 11 -40.61 -34.13 36.66
C THR A 11 -41.23 -34.62 35.36
N THR A 12 -41.70 -33.71 34.50
CA THR A 12 -42.07 -34.05 33.13
C THR A 12 -40.91 -33.70 32.21
N LEU A 13 -40.28 -34.71 31.60
CA LEU A 13 -39.40 -34.60 30.46
C LEU A 13 -40.23 -34.18 29.24
N LEU A 14 -39.94 -33.02 28.65
CA LEU A 14 -40.38 -32.66 27.31
C LEU A 14 -39.18 -32.71 26.38
N ALA A 15 -39.19 -33.74 25.51
CA ALA A 15 -38.30 -33.80 24.36
C ALA A 15 -38.73 -32.74 23.35
N GLY A 16 -37.93 -31.69 23.20
CA GLY A 16 -38.09 -30.68 22.15
C GLY A 16 -37.32 -31.08 20.90
N CYS A 17 -38.02 -31.29 19.79
CA CYS A 17 -37.47 -31.48 18.46
C CYS A 17 -36.73 -30.19 18.04
N SER A 18 -35.46 -30.35 17.68
CA SER A 18 -34.65 -29.30 17.02
C SER A 18 -35.15 -29.10 15.60
N GLY A 19 -35.86 -27.99 15.36
CA GLY A 19 -36.08 -27.47 14.01
C GLY A 19 -34.80 -26.83 13.51
N THR A 20 -34.21 -27.41 12.48
CA THR A 20 -33.14 -26.77 11.71
C THR A 20 -33.74 -25.69 10.84
N ASP A 21 -33.46 -24.46 11.19
CA ASP A 21 -33.84 -23.27 10.42
C ASP A 21 -32.87 -23.12 9.24
N PRO A 22 -33.32 -23.18 7.95
CA PRO A 22 -32.40 -23.14 6.80
C PRO A 22 -31.84 -21.76 6.47
N ASP A 23 -32.24 -20.72 7.20
CA ASP A 23 -31.81 -19.31 6.88
C ASP A 23 -30.64 -18.78 7.73
N ASN A 24 -30.00 -19.63 8.54
CA ASN A 24 -28.88 -19.19 9.38
C ASN A 24 -27.52 -19.57 8.80
N LEU A 25 -27.28 -19.22 7.54
CA LEU A 25 -25.94 -19.23 6.95
C LEU A 25 -25.28 -17.85 7.14
N ARG A 26 -24.80 -17.59 8.32
CA ARG A 26 -23.84 -16.53 8.59
C ARG A 26 -22.42 -17.12 8.59
N PRO A 27 -21.63 -16.95 7.51
CA PRO A 27 -20.32 -17.63 7.38
C PRO A 27 -19.20 -17.06 8.25
N TRP A 28 -19.50 -16.25 9.27
CA TRP A 28 -18.50 -15.51 10.04
C TRP A 28 -18.85 -15.31 11.54
N GLU A 29 -19.80 -16.05 12.09
CA GLU A 29 -19.93 -16.14 13.54
C GLU A 29 -18.84 -17.08 14.04
N ASP A 30 -17.79 -16.47 14.62
CA ASP A 30 -16.78 -17.12 15.43
C ASP A 30 -17.46 -17.84 16.58
N ASP A 31 -17.52 -19.16 16.50
CA ASP A 31 -17.81 -20.02 17.63
C ASP A 31 -16.66 -19.85 18.63
N GLY A 32 -16.95 -19.15 19.70
CA GLY A 32 -16.05 -18.72 20.77
C GLY A 32 -15.22 -19.81 21.45
N GLN A 33 -14.51 -20.61 20.68
CA GLN A 33 -13.36 -21.39 21.14
C GLN A 33 -12.09 -20.57 21.00
N THR A 34 -11.88 -19.65 21.91
CA THR A 34 -10.57 -19.06 22.18
C THR A 34 -9.62 -20.13 22.70
N ASN A 35 -9.14 -20.99 21.82
CA ASN A 35 -7.88 -21.65 22.06
C ASN A 35 -6.84 -20.53 22.11
N GLY A 36 -6.22 -20.34 23.29
CA GLY A 36 -5.28 -19.29 23.64
C GLY A 36 -4.12 -19.08 22.67
N VAL A 37 -4.47 -18.60 21.49
CA VAL A 37 -3.54 -17.83 20.67
C VAL A 37 -3.52 -16.49 21.37
N ALA A 38 -2.52 -16.32 22.25
CA ALA A 38 -2.17 -15.00 22.75
C ALA A 38 -2.32 -14.06 21.56
N SER A 39 -3.30 -13.17 21.63
CA SER A 39 -3.44 -12.04 20.73
C SER A 39 -2.14 -11.26 20.93
N ALA A 40 -1.12 -11.67 20.16
CA ALA A 40 -0.01 -10.81 19.90
C ALA A 40 -0.63 -9.61 19.20
N THR A 41 -1.10 -8.65 19.98
CA THR A 41 -1.24 -7.27 19.54
C THR A 41 0.14 -6.92 19.03
N LYS A 42 0.37 -7.30 17.76
CA LYS A 42 1.60 -6.93 17.06
C LYS A 42 1.64 -5.44 17.15
N ASP A 43 2.63 -4.96 17.85
CA ASP A 43 2.97 -3.56 18.00
C ASP A 43 3.40 -3.01 16.61
N TYR A 44 2.42 -2.94 15.69
CA TYR A 44 2.55 -2.34 14.35
C TYR A 44 2.72 -0.83 14.43
N GLY A 45 3.24 -0.34 15.53
CA GLY A 45 3.23 1.07 15.80
C GLY A 45 4.37 1.58 16.62
N ALA A 46 5.44 0.81 16.83
CA ALA A 46 6.64 1.37 17.44
C ALA A 46 6.95 2.69 16.73
N LYS A 47 6.90 3.79 17.50
CA LYS A 47 7.14 5.14 17.00
C LYS A 47 8.50 5.14 16.32
N LEU A 48 8.48 5.24 14.99
CA LEU A 48 9.70 5.35 14.21
C LEU A 48 10.34 6.69 14.50
N GLU A 49 11.50 6.66 15.13
CA GLU A 49 12.30 7.86 15.38
C GLU A 49 13.36 7.97 14.28
N GLN A 50 13.42 9.15 13.67
CA GLN A 50 14.53 9.45 12.75
C GLN A 50 15.83 9.37 13.54
N GLY A 51 16.81 8.68 12.95
CA GLY A 51 18.13 8.52 13.57
C GLY A 51 18.33 7.23 14.35
N LYS A 52 17.28 6.53 14.75
CA LYS A 52 17.41 5.21 15.39
C LYS A 52 17.26 4.09 14.36
N PRO A 53 18.09 3.04 14.40
CA PRO A 53 17.92 1.88 13.52
C PRO A 53 16.52 1.26 13.71
N TYR A 54 15.89 0.87 12.60
CA TYR A 54 14.58 0.21 12.61
C TYR A 54 14.70 -1.24 12.16
N THR A 55 14.07 -2.15 12.86
CA THR A 55 13.97 -3.56 12.43
C THR A 55 12.65 -3.78 11.72
N VAL A 56 12.70 -4.24 10.47
CA VAL A 56 11.55 -4.52 9.62
C VAL A 56 10.70 -5.60 10.23
N VAL A 57 9.39 -5.34 10.36
CA VAL A 57 8.39 -6.30 10.83
C VAL A 57 7.50 -6.79 9.69
N ARG A 58 6.76 -7.85 9.93
CA ARG A 58 5.82 -8.39 8.93
C ARG A 58 4.76 -7.34 8.57
N GLY A 59 4.53 -7.14 7.28
CA GLY A 59 3.59 -6.14 6.74
C GLY A 59 4.22 -4.78 6.46
N ASP A 60 5.52 -4.59 6.78
CA ASP A 60 6.24 -3.40 6.35
C ASP A 60 6.62 -3.47 4.88
N THR A 61 6.54 -2.33 4.22
CA THR A 61 7.21 -2.07 2.95
C THR A 61 8.21 -0.93 3.13
N LEU A 62 9.22 -0.81 2.27
CA LEU A 62 10.13 0.33 2.33
C LEU A 62 9.36 1.66 2.24
N TYR A 63 8.26 1.66 1.48
CA TYR A 63 7.39 2.82 1.32
C TYR A 63 6.63 3.16 2.61
N SER A 64 6.07 2.17 3.32
CA SER A 64 5.37 2.43 4.59
C SER A 64 6.32 2.96 5.67
N ILE A 65 7.55 2.42 5.74
CA ILE A 65 8.58 2.89 6.68
C ILE A 65 9.01 4.32 6.33
N ALA A 66 9.33 4.62 5.08
CA ALA A 66 9.69 5.96 4.62
C ALA A 66 8.53 6.96 4.85
N PHE A 67 7.29 6.53 4.62
CA PHE A 67 6.09 7.30 4.87
C PHE A 67 5.96 7.67 6.37
N ARG A 68 6.14 6.71 7.27
CA ARG A 68 6.12 6.94 8.73
C ARG A 68 7.23 7.89 9.17
N LEU A 69 8.42 7.79 8.59
CA LEU A 69 9.56 8.67 8.85
C LEU A 69 9.43 10.06 8.23
N GLY A 70 8.51 10.25 7.28
CA GLY A 70 8.38 11.51 6.53
C GLY A 70 9.57 11.81 5.63
N ILE A 71 10.24 10.79 5.09
CA ILE A 71 11.38 10.92 4.18
C ILE A 71 11.06 10.31 2.81
N ASP A 72 11.86 10.66 1.81
CA ASP A 72 11.76 10.01 0.49
C ASP A 72 12.19 8.54 0.59
N PHE A 73 11.39 7.63 0.03
CA PHE A 73 11.70 6.20 0.03
C PHE A 73 13.03 5.88 -0.65
N ARG A 74 13.44 6.67 -1.65
CA ARG A 74 14.73 6.53 -2.32
C ARG A 74 15.89 6.93 -1.41
N GLU A 75 15.67 7.95 -0.58
CA GLU A 75 16.64 8.34 0.43
C GLU A 75 16.81 7.23 1.47
N LEU A 76 15.71 6.61 1.93
CA LEU A 76 15.78 5.46 2.82
C LEU A 76 16.47 4.27 2.13
N ALA A 77 16.16 4.01 0.87
CA ALA A 77 16.78 2.97 0.06
C ALA A 77 18.30 3.20 -0.07
N ALA A 78 18.71 4.41 -0.44
CA ALA A 78 20.12 4.77 -0.60
C ALA A 78 20.91 4.65 0.72
N ARG A 79 20.31 5.00 1.86
CA ARG A 79 20.93 4.83 3.20
C ARG A 79 21.22 3.36 3.54
N ASN A 80 20.51 2.44 2.89
CA ASN A 80 20.55 1.02 3.19
C ASN A 80 21.01 0.14 2.03
N ASP A 81 21.52 0.75 0.94
CA ASP A 81 22.00 0.08 -0.26
C ASP A 81 20.92 -0.81 -0.94
N ILE A 82 19.64 -0.43 -0.80
CA ILE A 82 18.50 -1.16 -1.35
C ILE A 82 18.21 -0.67 -2.76
N GLN A 83 18.34 -1.57 -3.74
CA GLN A 83 18.06 -1.28 -5.15
C GLN A 83 16.59 -1.55 -5.52
N PRO A 84 16.07 -0.95 -6.61
CA PRO A 84 14.78 -1.37 -7.16
C PRO A 84 14.73 -2.88 -7.40
N PRO A 85 13.62 -3.53 -7.11
CA PRO A 85 12.29 -3.02 -6.76
C PRO A 85 12.06 -2.68 -5.29
N TYR A 86 13.09 -2.36 -4.52
CA TYR A 86 13.03 -1.90 -3.13
C TYR A 86 12.49 -2.94 -2.14
N MET A 87 12.87 -4.19 -2.35
CA MET A 87 12.46 -5.30 -1.47
C MET A 87 13.21 -5.25 -0.14
N ILE A 88 12.49 -5.48 0.94
CA ILE A 88 13.02 -5.61 2.30
C ILE A 88 12.57 -6.94 2.91
N LYS A 89 13.29 -7.42 3.91
CA LYS A 89 13.02 -8.70 4.58
C LYS A 89 12.66 -8.45 6.04
N VAL A 90 11.73 -9.24 6.57
CA VAL A 90 11.43 -9.24 8.01
C VAL A 90 12.70 -9.53 8.80
N GLY A 91 12.95 -8.76 9.87
CA GLY A 91 14.17 -8.81 10.66
C GLY A 91 15.32 -7.97 10.11
N GLN A 92 15.23 -7.44 8.88
CA GLN A 92 16.26 -6.56 8.33
C GLN A 92 16.35 -5.27 9.15
N ARG A 93 17.58 -4.86 9.54
CA ARG A 93 17.82 -3.59 10.23
C ARG A 93 18.04 -2.49 9.21
N LEU A 94 17.26 -1.42 9.29
CA LEU A 94 17.38 -0.26 8.42
C LEU A 94 17.99 0.93 9.17
N ARG A 95 18.96 1.57 8.52
CA ARG A 95 19.52 2.87 8.96
C ARG A 95 18.54 3.97 8.59
N THR A 96 18.00 4.68 9.58
CA THR A 96 17.05 5.79 9.37
C THR A 96 17.73 7.15 9.48
N ALA A 97 18.90 7.21 10.13
CA ALA A 97 19.70 8.43 10.24
C ALA A 97 20.18 8.91 8.87
N LYS A 98 20.17 10.23 8.67
CA LYS A 98 20.90 10.84 7.55
C LYS A 98 22.38 10.52 7.71
N PRO A 99 23.08 10.00 6.69
CA PRO A 99 24.52 9.80 6.77
C PRO A 99 25.19 11.13 7.14
N ALA A 100 26.07 11.11 8.13
CA ALA A 100 26.98 12.24 8.31
C ALA A 100 27.74 12.45 7.01
N PRO A 101 28.05 13.71 6.62
CA PRO A 101 28.84 13.99 5.43
C PRO A 101 30.16 13.20 5.56
N GLN A 102 30.29 12.11 4.82
CA GLN A 102 31.55 11.40 4.77
C GLN A 102 32.50 12.24 3.93
N PRO A 103 33.76 12.47 4.39
CA PRO A 103 34.78 13.07 3.52
C PRO A 103 34.89 12.16 2.30
N VAL A 104 34.70 12.77 1.12
CA VAL A 104 34.75 12.06 -0.16
C VAL A 104 36.09 11.36 -0.27
N LYS A 105 36.13 10.04 0.00
CA LYS A 105 37.30 9.23 -0.37
C LYS A 105 37.40 9.32 -1.88
N LYS A 106 38.41 10.08 -2.35
CA LYS A 106 38.75 10.15 -3.77
C LYS A 106 38.83 8.74 -4.31
N ALA A 107 37.97 8.42 -5.26
CA ALA A 107 38.00 7.15 -5.96
C ALA A 107 39.42 6.91 -6.50
N PRO A 108 39.99 5.69 -6.40
CA PRO A 108 41.24 5.35 -7.03
C PRO A 108 41.06 5.62 -8.53
N LYS A 109 41.96 6.41 -9.12
CA LYS A 109 42.07 6.55 -10.57
C LYS A 109 42.31 5.17 -11.15
N VAL A 110 41.29 4.57 -11.73
CA VAL A 110 41.46 3.39 -12.59
C VAL A 110 42.20 3.88 -13.83
N ALA A 111 43.44 3.43 -13.97
CA ALA A 111 44.20 3.66 -15.18
C ALA A 111 43.48 3.01 -16.35
N VAL A 112 43.03 3.84 -17.27
CA VAL A 112 42.46 3.44 -18.55
C VAL A 112 43.57 2.77 -19.34
N LYS A 113 43.58 1.44 -19.41
CA LYS A 113 44.32 0.69 -20.40
C LYS A 113 43.63 0.84 -21.75
N THR A 114 44.29 1.49 -22.66
CA THR A 114 43.90 1.65 -24.05
C THR A 114 43.66 0.29 -24.71
N PRO A 115 42.55 0.06 -25.44
CA PRO A 115 42.37 -1.17 -26.23
C PRO A 115 43.29 -1.17 -27.47
N PRO A 116 43.78 -2.33 -27.89
CA PRO A 116 44.56 -2.46 -29.15
C PRO A 116 43.64 -2.31 -30.38
N PRO A 117 44.25 -1.97 -31.55
CA PRO A 117 43.49 -1.65 -32.77
C PRO A 117 42.82 -2.87 -33.42
N PRO A 118 41.73 -2.70 -34.17
CA PRO A 118 40.99 -3.83 -34.74
C PRO A 118 41.70 -4.42 -35.94
N GLU A 119 41.89 -5.74 -35.90
CA GLU A 119 42.36 -6.53 -37.02
C GLU A 119 41.26 -6.78 -38.02
N LYS A 120 41.60 -6.58 -39.31
CA LYS A 120 40.71 -6.72 -40.45
C LYS A 120 40.40 -8.19 -40.70
N VAL A 121 39.14 -8.60 -40.63
CA VAL A 121 38.69 -9.91 -41.14
C VAL A 121 37.86 -9.70 -42.40
N LYS A 122 38.27 -10.44 -43.40
CA LYS A 122 37.80 -10.44 -44.81
C LYS A 122 36.34 -10.89 -44.95
N LYS A 123 35.69 -10.25 -45.90
CA LYS A 123 34.40 -10.63 -46.50
C LYS A 123 34.41 -12.05 -47.06
N SER A 124 33.35 -12.78 -46.82
CA SER A 124 32.82 -13.77 -47.75
C SER A 124 31.29 -13.87 -47.59
N ALA A 125 30.59 -13.49 -48.66
CA ALA A 125 29.17 -13.75 -48.92
C ALA A 125 29.14 -14.81 -50.06
N PRO A 126 28.00 -15.26 -50.60
CA PRO A 126 26.70 -15.60 -50.00
C PRO A 126 26.21 -17.01 -50.47
N LYS A 127 25.11 -17.54 -49.97
CA LYS A 127 24.20 -18.37 -50.80
C LYS A 127 22.78 -18.27 -50.29
N GLN A 128 21.93 -17.79 -51.17
CA GLN A 128 20.47 -17.78 -51.09
C GLN A 128 19.94 -19.21 -51.20
N SER A 129 18.90 -19.51 -50.44
CA SER A 129 17.92 -20.52 -50.77
C SER A 129 16.52 -19.99 -50.45
N LYS A 130 15.74 -19.85 -51.52
CA LYS A 130 14.30 -19.56 -51.54
C LYS A 130 13.54 -20.71 -50.93
N VAL A 131 12.57 -20.46 -50.04
CA VAL A 131 11.31 -21.23 -49.99
C VAL A 131 10.20 -20.26 -49.55
N THR A 132 9.13 -20.28 -50.31
CA THR A 132 7.92 -19.45 -50.32
C THR A 132 6.92 -19.79 -49.20
N PRO A 133 5.83 -19.01 -49.02
CA PRO A 133 5.20 -18.72 -47.73
C PRO A 133 3.97 -19.61 -47.44
N VAL A 134 3.73 -19.88 -46.17
CA VAL A 134 2.41 -20.35 -45.69
C VAL A 134 1.89 -19.36 -44.65
N THR A 135 0.82 -18.71 -45.04
CA THR A 135 0.01 -17.76 -44.26
C THR A 135 -0.73 -18.49 -43.16
N LYS A 136 -0.55 -18.08 -41.92
CA LYS A 136 -1.53 -18.26 -40.83
C LYS A 136 -1.64 -16.96 -40.00
N PRO A 137 -2.86 -16.51 -39.66
CA PRO A 137 -3.05 -15.25 -38.99
C PRO A 137 -2.65 -15.38 -37.52
N SER A 138 -1.62 -14.64 -37.14
CA SER A 138 -1.20 -14.47 -35.76
C SER A 138 -2.05 -13.38 -35.13
N LEU A 139 -2.87 -13.74 -34.15
CA LEU A 139 -3.47 -12.83 -33.20
C LEU A 139 -2.35 -12.15 -32.40
N GLN A 140 -1.94 -10.98 -32.85
CA GLN A 140 -1.06 -10.10 -32.11
C GLN A 140 -1.83 -9.53 -30.90
N SER A 141 -1.70 -10.20 -29.79
CA SER A 141 -1.92 -9.59 -28.48
C SER A 141 -0.79 -8.58 -28.24
N GLN A 142 -1.01 -7.35 -28.66
CA GLN A 142 -0.14 -6.24 -28.30
C GLN A 142 -0.39 -5.91 -26.83
N ALA A 143 0.41 -6.48 -25.94
CA ALA A 143 0.61 -5.94 -24.61
C ALA A 143 1.35 -4.60 -24.77
N PRO A 144 0.80 -3.47 -24.34
CA PRO A 144 1.55 -2.22 -24.33
C PRO A 144 2.66 -2.35 -23.29
N SER A 145 3.89 -2.50 -23.76
CA SER A 145 5.11 -2.27 -22.97
C SER A 145 5.15 -0.80 -22.60
N ALA A 146 4.44 -0.44 -21.54
CA ALA A 146 4.59 0.87 -20.93
C ALA A 146 5.98 0.93 -20.27
N SER A 147 6.97 1.44 -21.00
CA SER A 147 8.21 1.89 -20.43
C SER A 147 7.86 2.91 -19.34
N VAL A 148 8.22 2.60 -18.10
CA VAL A 148 8.04 3.49 -16.95
C VAL A 148 8.98 4.67 -17.14
N ASN A 149 8.52 5.72 -17.80
CA ASN A 149 9.26 6.96 -17.98
C ASN A 149 9.57 7.57 -16.61
N LYS A 150 10.85 7.68 -16.31
CA LYS A 150 11.46 8.07 -15.02
C LYS A 150 11.13 9.49 -14.54
N SER A 151 10.36 10.28 -15.26
CA SER A 151 10.11 11.69 -14.87
C SER A 151 8.86 12.28 -15.55
N GLN A 152 7.74 11.58 -15.50
CA GLN A 152 6.49 12.20 -15.97
C GLN A 152 5.80 12.91 -14.83
N SER A 153 5.39 14.17 -15.07
CA SER A 153 4.40 14.85 -14.24
C SER A 153 3.14 14.01 -14.19
N VAL A 154 2.45 13.98 -13.04
CA VAL A 154 1.13 13.35 -12.97
C VAL A 154 0.21 14.11 -13.93
N SER A 155 -0.24 13.45 -14.99
CA SER A 155 -0.91 14.10 -16.12
C SER A 155 -2.29 14.66 -15.76
N ARG A 156 -2.95 14.08 -14.76
CA ARG A 156 -4.28 14.53 -14.31
C ARG A 156 -4.57 14.06 -12.88
N TRP A 157 -4.85 15.00 -11.98
CA TRP A 157 -5.37 14.74 -10.66
C TRP A 157 -6.89 14.70 -10.66
N ARG A 158 -7.49 13.84 -9.84
CA ARG A 158 -8.93 13.68 -9.65
C ARG A 158 -9.28 13.71 -8.17
N TRP A 159 -10.49 14.13 -7.83
CA TRP A 159 -10.99 13.99 -6.47
C TRP A 159 -11.21 12.50 -6.12
N PRO A 160 -10.81 12.07 -4.91
CA PRO A 160 -10.96 10.68 -4.50
C PRO A 160 -12.39 10.35 -4.05
N SER A 161 -13.19 11.36 -3.72
CA SER A 161 -14.58 11.26 -3.27
C SER A 161 -15.33 12.56 -3.57
N THR A 162 -16.67 12.50 -3.55
CA THR A 162 -17.56 13.66 -3.79
C THR A 162 -17.84 14.47 -2.53
N GLY A 163 -17.50 13.96 -1.34
CA GLY A 163 -17.77 14.59 -0.04
C GLY A 163 -17.10 15.95 0.16
N LYS A 164 -17.61 16.76 1.07
CA LYS A 164 -17.03 18.07 1.43
C LYS A 164 -15.72 17.88 2.20
N VAL A 165 -14.75 18.78 2.01
CA VAL A 165 -13.56 18.86 2.85
C VAL A 165 -13.97 19.41 4.20
N ILE A 166 -13.77 18.63 5.26
CA ILE A 166 -14.11 18.98 6.66
C ILE A 166 -12.88 19.35 7.49
N ARG A 167 -11.70 19.01 7.00
CA ARG A 167 -10.43 19.38 7.63
C ARG A 167 -9.39 19.63 6.55
N THR A 168 -8.69 20.75 6.64
CA THR A 168 -7.67 21.17 5.67
C THR A 168 -6.27 20.80 6.14
N PHE A 169 -5.34 20.81 5.20
CA PHE A 169 -3.92 20.59 5.45
C PHE A 169 -3.32 21.62 6.43
N SER A 170 -2.43 21.13 7.29
CA SER A 170 -1.60 21.96 8.15
C SER A 170 -0.25 21.27 8.37
N SER A 171 0.84 21.87 7.95
CA SER A 171 2.18 21.26 7.97
C SER A 171 2.56 20.65 9.32
N ASN A 172 2.10 21.25 10.41
CA ASN A 172 2.47 20.85 11.78
C ASN A 172 1.46 19.93 12.47
N ARG A 173 0.17 19.95 12.05
CA ARG A 173 -0.90 19.28 12.79
C ARG A 173 -1.66 18.25 11.96
N HIS A 174 -1.77 18.45 10.64
CA HIS A 174 -2.62 17.62 9.79
C HIS A 174 -2.03 17.50 8.39
N LYS A 175 -1.42 16.35 8.13
CA LYS A 175 -0.57 16.13 6.94
C LYS A 175 -1.33 15.93 5.63
N GLY A 176 -2.66 16.10 5.64
CA GLY A 176 -3.54 15.88 4.50
C GLY A 176 -4.82 16.70 4.61
N ILE A 177 -5.88 16.20 3.98
CA ILE A 177 -7.24 16.71 4.13
C ILE A 177 -8.17 15.58 4.54
N ASP A 178 -9.20 15.90 5.35
CA ASP A 178 -10.28 14.97 5.65
C ASP A 178 -11.50 15.31 4.79
N ILE A 179 -12.10 14.30 4.18
CA ILE A 179 -13.27 14.42 3.30
C ILE A 179 -14.43 13.65 3.95
N ALA A 180 -15.54 14.34 4.17
CA ALA A 180 -16.74 13.74 4.73
C ALA A 180 -17.40 12.76 3.75
N GLY A 181 -18.10 11.76 4.28
CA GLY A 181 -18.89 10.82 3.52
C GLY A 181 -19.63 9.83 4.42
N LYS A 182 -20.23 8.84 3.80
CA LYS A 182 -20.91 7.75 4.49
C LYS A 182 -20.04 6.49 4.46
N ARG A 183 -20.26 5.61 5.43
CA ARG A 183 -19.63 4.28 5.43
C ARG A 183 -19.99 3.55 4.14
N GLY A 184 -18.96 3.00 3.48
CA GLY A 184 -19.15 2.34 2.18
C GLY A 184 -19.03 3.22 0.95
N ASP A 185 -19.02 4.56 1.09
CA ASP A 185 -18.82 5.46 -0.06
C ASP A 185 -17.54 5.11 -0.84
N PRO A 186 -17.57 5.21 -2.17
CA PRO A 186 -16.41 4.84 -2.99
C PRO A 186 -15.24 5.81 -2.77
N VAL A 187 -14.07 5.22 -2.51
CA VAL A 187 -12.78 5.92 -2.50
C VAL A 187 -12.05 5.60 -3.80
N LYS A 188 -11.69 6.64 -4.57
CA LYS A 188 -11.06 6.53 -5.89
C LYS A 188 -9.63 7.03 -5.90
N ALA A 189 -8.80 6.44 -6.75
CA ALA A 189 -7.43 6.89 -6.94
C ALA A 189 -7.37 8.30 -7.54
N VAL A 190 -6.60 9.20 -6.90
CA VAL A 190 -6.44 10.58 -7.38
C VAL A 190 -5.68 10.68 -8.70
N ALA A 191 -4.85 9.68 -9.01
CA ALA A 191 -4.09 9.56 -10.27
C ALA A 191 -3.72 8.10 -10.52
N ALA A 192 -3.29 7.77 -11.73
CA ALA A 192 -2.75 6.46 -12.06
C ALA A 192 -1.46 6.17 -11.29
N GLY A 193 -1.19 4.90 -11.01
CA GLY A 193 0.00 4.52 -10.28
C GLY A 193 0.08 3.04 -9.94
N LYS A 194 0.89 2.72 -8.94
CA LYS A 194 1.06 1.37 -8.40
C LYS A 194 0.85 1.37 -6.89
N VAL A 195 0.07 0.42 -6.37
CA VAL A 195 -0.08 0.24 -4.92
C VAL A 195 1.25 -0.24 -4.35
N VAL A 196 1.78 0.50 -3.39
CA VAL A 196 3.05 0.21 -2.72
C VAL A 196 2.90 -0.14 -1.24
N TYR A 197 1.68 0.03 -0.72
CA TYR A 197 1.29 -0.41 0.61
C TYR A 197 -0.23 -0.57 0.69
N ALA A 198 -0.68 -1.65 1.32
CA ALA A 198 -2.09 -1.92 1.64
C ALA A 198 -2.18 -2.65 2.98
N GLY A 199 -2.62 -1.98 4.05
CA GLY A 199 -2.66 -2.59 5.37
C GLY A 199 -3.03 -1.64 6.51
N THR A 200 -2.94 -2.15 7.75
CA THR A 200 -3.29 -1.42 8.99
C THR A 200 -2.08 -1.10 9.86
N GLY A 201 -0.87 -1.41 9.41
CA GLY A 201 0.37 -1.30 10.20
C GLY A 201 0.90 0.12 10.42
N VAL A 202 0.20 1.17 9.95
CA VAL A 202 0.60 2.56 10.15
C VAL A 202 -0.33 3.22 11.16
N THR A 203 0.17 3.40 12.38
CA THR A 203 -0.61 3.98 13.50
C THR A 203 -1.22 5.32 13.12
N GLY A 204 -2.49 5.52 13.45
CA GLY A 204 -3.24 6.75 13.21
C GLY A 204 -3.91 6.83 11.84
N TYR A 205 -3.70 5.86 10.94
CA TYR A 205 -4.30 5.85 9.61
C TYR A 205 -5.38 4.77 9.42
N GLY A 206 -5.51 3.82 10.36
CA GLY A 206 -6.40 2.67 10.21
C GLY A 206 -6.04 1.84 8.98
N SER A 207 -7.04 1.39 8.24
CA SER A 207 -6.84 0.71 6.95
C SER A 207 -6.33 1.71 5.91
N LEU A 208 -5.07 1.59 5.52
CA LEU A 208 -4.32 2.54 4.70
C LEU A 208 -3.94 1.93 3.35
N LEU A 209 -4.15 2.70 2.29
CA LEU A 209 -3.52 2.47 0.98
C LEU A 209 -2.49 3.56 0.70
N ILE A 210 -1.34 3.17 0.11
CA ILE A 210 -0.39 4.12 -0.46
C ILE A 210 -0.17 3.76 -1.93
N ILE A 211 -0.36 4.75 -2.82
CA ILE A 211 -0.16 4.61 -4.26
C ILE A 211 1.03 5.47 -4.68
N LYS A 212 1.99 4.84 -5.37
CA LYS A 212 3.09 5.53 -6.04
C LYS A 212 2.66 5.90 -7.45
N HIS A 213 2.58 7.19 -7.73
CA HIS A 213 2.23 7.70 -9.06
C HIS A 213 3.44 7.81 -9.98
N ASN A 214 4.56 8.27 -9.43
CA ASN A 214 5.85 8.34 -10.10
C ASN A 214 6.98 8.42 -9.05
N GLU A 215 8.20 8.80 -9.47
CA GLU A 215 9.33 8.93 -8.55
C GLU A 215 9.21 10.12 -7.58
N THR A 216 8.26 11.01 -7.81
CA THR A 216 8.08 12.25 -7.03
C THR A 216 6.86 12.23 -6.13
N TYR A 217 5.75 11.61 -6.58
CA TYR A 217 4.45 11.72 -5.93
C TYR A 217 3.92 10.40 -5.41
N LEU A 218 3.46 10.44 -4.17
CA LEU A 218 2.66 9.40 -3.52
C LEU A 218 1.32 9.99 -3.09
N SER A 219 0.28 9.17 -3.07
CA SER A 219 -0.96 9.45 -2.36
C SER A 219 -1.24 8.39 -1.30
N ALA A 220 -1.84 8.81 -0.20
CA ALA A 220 -2.24 7.93 0.90
C ALA A 220 -3.71 8.16 1.24
N TYR A 221 -4.42 7.05 1.49
CA TYR A 221 -5.86 7.01 1.74
C TYR A 221 -6.09 6.26 3.04
N GLY A 222 -6.43 6.99 4.10
CA GLY A 222 -6.64 6.46 5.45
C GLY A 222 -8.11 6.32 5.84
N HIS A 223 -8.34 5.60 6.93
CA HIS A 223 -9.63 5.34 7.57
C HIS A 223 -10.62 4.54 6.70
N ASN A 224 -10.08 3.74 5.74
CA ASN A 224 -10.94 2.94 4.87
C ASN A 224 -11.67 1.86 5.66
N GLU A 225 -12.89 1.52 5.21
CA GLU A 225 -13.62 0.34 5.69
C GLU A 225 -13.05 -0.94 5.08
N ARG A 226 -12.94 -0.96 3.75
CA ARG A 226 -12.42 -2.10 2.98
C ARG A 226 -11.44 -1.61 1.93
N LEU A 227 -10.32 -2.31 1.80
CA LEU A 227 -9.38 -2.14 0.69
C LEU A 227 -9.80 -3.09 -0.43
N LEU A 228 -9.98 -2.56 -1.65
CA LEU A 228 -10.42 -3.32 -2.82
C LEU A 228 -9.28 -3.70 -3.75
N VAL A 229 -8.07 -3.26 -3.41
CA VAL A 229 -6.84 -3.50 -4.16
C VAL A 229 -5.73 -3.94 -3.21
N SER A 230 -4.76 -4.66 -3.74
CA SER A 230 -3.61 -5.18 -3.00
C SER A 230 -2.30 -4.58 -3.49
N GLU A 231 -1.23 -4.80 -2.73
CA GLU A 231 0.11 -4.36 -3.08
C GLU A 231 0.53 -4.88 -4.46
N ASN A 232 1.34 -4.08 -5.13
CA ASN A 232 1.85 -4.30 -6.48
C ASN A 232 0.83 -4.15 -7.64
N MET A 233 -0.47 -3.97 -7.38
CA MET A 233 -1.46 -3.72 -8.44
C MET A 233 -1.21 -2.37 -9.11
N LYS A 234 -1.37 -2.33 -10.43
CA LYS A 234 -1.44 -1.09 -11.23
C LYS A 234 -2.84 -0.51 -11.11
N ILE A 235 -2.94 0.78 -10.94
CA ILE A 235 -4.19 1.51 -10.70
C ILE A 235 -4.33 2.62 -11.73
N GLU A 236 -5.53 2.76 -12.26
CA GLU A 236 -5.89 3.86 -13.15
C GLU A 236 -6.41 5.08 -12.37
N ALA A 237 -6.29 6.26 -12.95
CA ALA A 237 -6.82 7.50 -12.37
C ALA A 237 -8.35 7.46 -12.28
N GLY A 238 -8.90 7.58 -11.06
CA GLY A 238 -10.34 7.50 -10.79
C GLY A 238 -10.87 6.08 -10.58
N GLN A 239 -10.03 5.06 -10.66
CA GLN A 239 -10.39 3.69 -10.29
C GLN A 239 -10.79 3.65 -8.82
N GLN A 240 -11.86 2.92 -8.47
CA GLN A 240 -12.22 2.65 -7.08
C GLN A 240 -11.18 1.70 -6.46
N ILE A 241 -10.63 2.11 -5.32
CA ILE A 241 -9.54 1.41 -4.64
C ILE A 241 -9.90 0.95 -3.23
N ALA A 242 -10.92 1.60 -2.63
CA ALA A 242 -11.38 1.29 -1.29
C ALA A 242 -12.83 1.76 -1.11
N THR A 243 -13.37 1.50 0.07
CA THR A 243 -14.60 2.11 0.57
C THR A 243 -14.31 2.92 1.82
N MET A 244 -15.00 4.06 1.99
CA MET A 244 -14.84 4.97 3.11
C MET A 244 -15.33 4.32 4.41
N GLY A 245 -14.61 4.53 5.50
CA GLY A 245 -14.94 3.99 6.82
C GLY A 245 -14.50 4.89 7.95
N SER A 246 -14.30 4.27 9.12
CA SER A 246 -13.80 4.91 10.33
C SER A 246 -12.71 4.08 11.02
N SER A 247 -11.97 3.26 10.26
CA SER A 247 -10.88 2.48 10.85
C SER A 247 -9.82 3.39 11.48
N GLY A 248 -9.49 3.14 12.74
CA GLY A 248 -8.50 3.94 13.49
C GLY A 248 -8.94 5.38 13.82
N THR A 249 -10.24 5.69 13.70
CA THR A 249 -10.85 6.97 14.09
C THR A 249 -12.31 6.74 14.50
N ASP A 250 -12.90 7.70 15.20
CA ASP A 250 -14.28 7.67 15.70
C ASP A 250 -15.32 8.18 14.69
N THR A 251 -14.89 8.82 13.60
CA THR A 251 -15.77 9.41 12.60
C THR A 251 -15.56 8.83 11.21
N VAL A 252 -16.67 8.67 10.44
CA VAL A 252 -16.60 8.22 9.05
C VAL A 252 -16.04 9.35 8.18
N LYS A 253 -14.87 9.12 7.57
CA LYS A 253 -14.21 10.09 6.69
C LYS A 253 -13.15 9.39 5.84
N LEU A 254 -12.73 10.05 4.79
CA LEU A 254 -11.49 9.74 4.09
C LEU A 254 -10.41 10.73 4.51
N HIS A 255 -9.29 10.22 5.00
CA HIS A 255 -8.06 11.00 5.14
C HIS A 255 -7.22 10.85 3.87
N LEU A 256 -6.99 11.95 3.15
CA LEU A 256 -6.17 11.99 1.95
C LEU A 256 -4.88 12.77 2.21
N GLU A 257 -3.72 12.13 2.02
CA GLU A 257 -2.43 12.81 1.93
C GLU A 257 -1.89 12.76 0.50
N LEU A 258 -1.25 13.84 0.09
CA LEU A 258 -0.35 13.86 -1.06
C LEU A 258 1.06 14.16 -0.57
N ARG A 259 2.03 13.42 -1.08
CA ARG A 259 3.44 13.63 -0.74
C ARG A 259 4.27 13.84 -1.99
N ARG A 260 5.15 14.81 -1.90
CA ARG A 260 6.14 15.10 -2.92
C ARG A 260 7.54 14.87 -2.33
N ARG A 261 8.26 13.87 -2.87
CA ARG A 261 9.58 13.44 -2.35
C ARG A 261 9.54 13.16 -0.83
N GLY A 262 8.53 12.37 -0.39
CA GLY A 262 8.33 12.01 0.99
C GLY A 262 7.66 13.07 1.87
N GLN A 263 7.71 14.36 1.49
CA GLN A 263 7.15 15.46 2.27
C GLN A 263 5.66 15.66 1.97
N PRO A 264 4.80 15.78 3.00
CA PRO A 264 3.40 16.11 2.83
C PRO A 264 3.24 17.48 2.16
N ILE A 265 2.31 17.57 1.22
CA ILE A 265 1.92 18.81 0.57
C ILE A 265 0.42 19.00 0.71
N ASP A 266 -0.07 20.25 0.62
CA ASP A 266 -1.49 20.52 0.63
C ASP A 266 -2.15 19.93 -0.63
N PRO A 267 -3.07 18.94 -0.48
CA PRO A 267 -3.76 18.33 -1.61
C PRO A 267 -4.55 19.32 -2.45
N LEU A 268 -5.05 20.41 -1.85
CA LEU A 268 -5.86 21.43 -2.53
C LEU A 268 -5.04 22.24 -3.55
N THR A 269 -3.72 22.23 -3.46
CA THR A 269 -2.84 22.91 -4.43
C THR A 269 -2.67 22.15 -5.74
N VAL A 270 -2.99 20.84 -5.73
CA VAL A 270 -2.82 19.96 -6.91
C VAL A 270 -4.13 19.37 -7.41
N LEU A 271 -5.13 19.20 -6.55
CA LEU A 271 -6.45 18.74 -6.96
C LEU A 271 -7.17 19.81 -7.77
N PRO A 272 -8.00 19.42 -8.76
CA PRO A 272 -8.77 20.38 -9.54
C PRO A 272 -9.78 21.14 -8.64
N ARG A 273 -10.03 22.41 -8.96
CA ARG A 273 -11.05 23.18 -8.24
C ARG A 273 -12.40 22.46 -8.36
N ARG A 274 -13.13 22.32 -7.25
CA ARG A 274 -14.51 21.86 -7.28
C ARG A 274 -15.38 22.98 -7.83
N ARG A 275 -16.19 22.65 -8.83
CA ARG A 275 -17.25 23.54 -9.35
C ARG A 275 -18.47 23.44 -8.46
#